data_8914916af20b781ff835a6b7e2fd5f20
#
_entry.id   8914916af20b781ff835a6b7e2fd5f20
#
_cell.length_a   1.000
_cell.length_b   1.000
_cell.length_c   1.000
_cell.angle_alpha   90.00
_cell.angle_beta   90.00
_cell.angle_gamma   90.00
#
_symmetry.space_group_name_H-M   'P 1'
#
loop_
_entity.id
_entity.type
_entity.pdbx_description
1 polymer ?
#
loop_
_entity_poly.entity_id
_entity_poly.type
_entity_poly.pdbx_seq_one_letter_code
_entity_poly.pdbx_strand_id
1 'polypeptide(L)'
;MSFQPLDPDFENKIKESFSRQGFMDFIGAEITDIRPGYCEIQVPYKKELSQQHGYFHAGIIGTLADNSGGYAAFTLMPADSSILTVEYKLNLMAPGDGELLISRAQVIKPGRTLTICRPEVLLSRTGFRPCVQLH
;
A
#
# COMPACT_ATOMS: atom_id res chain seq x y z
N MET A 1 -3.18 18.19 1.08
CA MET A 1 -4.40 18.26 1.89
C MET A 1 -4.11 17.69 3.26
N SER A 2 -4.53 18.37 4.32
CA SER A 2 -4.30 17.94 5.70
C SER A 2 -5.54 17.24 6.25
N PHE A 3 -5.35 16.06 6.85
CA PHE A 3 -6.43 15.28 7.46
C PHE A 3 -6.25 15.18 8.97
N GLN A 4 -7.35 15.10 9.69
CA GLN A 4 -7.36 14.88 11.13
C GLN A 4 -7.83 13.45 11.41
N PRO A 5 -7.03 12.63 12.08
CA PRO A 5 -7.47 11.27 12.44
C PRO A 5 -8.57 11.31 13.50
N LEU A 6 -9.54 10.42 13.37
CA LEU A 6 -10.59 10.25 14.39
C LEU A 6 -10.10 9.47 15.59
N ASP A 7 -9.10 8.62 15.38
CA ASP A 7 -8.45 7.82 16.43
C ASP A 7 -7.04 8.37 16.66
N PRO A 8 -6.74 8.95 17.83
CA PRO A 8 -5.40 9.46 18.10
C PRO A 8 -4.33 8.35 18.14
N ASP A 9 -4.73 7.10 18.35
CA ASP A 9 -3.83 5.93 18.38
C ASP A 9 -3.79 5.18 17.03
N PHE A 10 -4.09 5.86 15.95
CA PHE A 10 -4.19 5.25 14.62
C PHE A 10 -2.93 4.50 14.17
N GLU A 11 -1.74 5.01 14.52
CA GLU A 11 -0.49 4.34 14.13
C GLU A 11 -0.38 2.94 14.74
N ASN A 12 -0.66 2.80 16.03
CA ASN A 12 -0.61 1.50 16.71
C ASN A 12 -1.68 0.55 16.18
N LYS A 13 -2.87 1.06 15.91
CA LYS A 13 -3.96 0.30 15.31
C LYS A 13 -3.54 -0.30 13.97
N ILE A 14 -2.89 0.50 13.12
CA ILE A 14 -2.42 0.06 11.81
C ILE A 14 -1.30 -0.96 11.94
N LYS A 15 -0.30 -0.69 12.76
CA LYS A 15 0.83 -1.60 12.96
C LYS A 15 0.36 -2.96 13.50
N GLU A 16 -0.57 -2.95 14.43
CA GLU A 16 -1.15 -4.18 14.95
C GLU A 16 -1.92 -4.95 13.88
N SER A 17 -2.78 -4.27 13.14
CA SER A 17 -3.54 -4.87 12.05
C SER A 17 -2.61 -5.48 10.98
N PHE A 18 -1.60 -4.73 10.57
CA PHE A 18 -0.62 -5.19 9.58
C PHE A 18 0.14 -6.42 10.07
N SER A 19 0.54 -6.45 11.33
CA SER A 19 1.29 -7.57 11.92
C SER A 19 0.50 -8.89 11.93
N ARG A 20 -0.83 -8.83 11.84
CA ARG A 20 -1.69 -10.01 11.78
C ARG A 20 -1.88 -10.55 10.36
N GLN A 21 -1.39 -9.85 9.34
CA GLN A 21 -1.47 -10.32 7.97
C GLN A 21 -0.32 -11.29 7.65
N GLY A 22 -0.62 -12.59 7.68
CA GLY A 22 0.38 -13.62 7.35
C GLY A 22 0.96 -13.46 5.97
N PHE A 23 0.15 -13.01 4.99
CA PHE A 23 0.62 -12.80 3.63
C PHE A 23 1.69 -11.71 3.55
N MET A 24 1.51 -10.61 4.25
CA MET A 24 2.48 -9.51 4.24
C MET A 24 3.80 -9.93 4.88
N ASP A 25 3.76 -10.71 5.95
CA ASP A 25 4.94 -11.31 6.55
C ASP A 25 5.63 -12.28 5.58
N PHE A 26 4.87 -13.13 4.93
CA PHE A 26 5.37 -14.11 3.95
C PHE A 26 6.13 -13.45 2.79
N ILE A 27 5.62 -12.35 2.26
CA ILE A 27 6.28 -11.64 1.14
C ILE A 27 7.39 -10.70 1.59
N GLY A 28 7.56 -10.49 2.88
CA GLY A 28 8.59 -9.59 3.43
C GLY A 28 8.22 -8.12 3.35
N ALA A 29 6.92 -7.80 3.40
CA ALA A 29 6.46 -6.42 3.35
C ALA A 29 6.67 -5.71 4.69
N GLU A 30 7.00 -4.42 4.63
CA GLU A 30 7.17 -3.56 5.80
C GLU A 30 6.48 -2.23 5.58
N ILE A 31 5.78 -1.73 6.61
CA ILE A 31 5.30 -0.34 6.61
C ILE A 31 6.47 0.57 6.96
N THR A 32 6.73 1.55 6.12
CA THR A 32 7.86 2.47 6.29
C THR A 32 7.43 3.88 6.66
N ASP A 33 6.19 4.26 6.43
CA ASP A 33 5.65 5.57 6.83
C ASP A 33 4.14 5.52 6.99
N ILE A 34 3.65 6.12 8.07
CA ILE A 34 2.22 6.25 8.36
C ILE A 34 1.96 7.69 8.80
N ARG A 35 1.04 8.36 8.13
CA ARG A 35 0.57 9.69 8.48
C ARG A 35 -0.94 9.77 8.25
N PRO A 36 -1.66 10.74 8.82
CA PRO A 36 -3.09 10.84 8.54
C PRO A 36 -3.37 10.93 7.04
N GLY A 37 -4.12 9.96 6.51
CA GLY A 37 -4.44 9.86 5.09
C GLY A 37 -3.30 9.35 4.21
N TYR A 38 -2.24 8.76 4.79
CA TYR A 38 -1.08 8.30 4.04
C TYR A 38 -0.49 7.01 4.63
N CYS A 39 -0.05 6.13 3.74
CA CYS A 39 0.69 4.92 4.15
C CYS A 39 1.69 4.53 3.06
N GLU A 40 2.91 4.17 3.49
CA GLU A 40 3.95 3.64 2.61
C GLU A 40 4.33 2.23 3.04
N ILE A 41 4.40 1.32 2.06
CA ILE A 41 4.77 -0.08 2.27
C ILE A 41 5.85 -0.44 1.26
N GLN A 42 6.85 -1.21 1.70
CA GLN A 42 7.97 -1.64 0.87
C GLN A 42 8.11 -3.16 0.89
N VAL A 43 8.56 -3.73 -0.23
CA VAL A 43 8.91 -5.15 -0.36
C VAL A 43 10.21 -5.26 -1.13
N PRO A 44 11.27 -5.90 -0.55
CA PRO A 44 12.48 -6.22 -1.29
C PRO A 44 12.20 -7.33 -2.31
N TYR A 45 12.97 -7.31 -3.40
CA TYR A 45 12.88 -8.35 -4.42
C TYR A 45 13.28 -9.71 -3.84
N LYS A 46 12.47 -10.71 -4.17
CA LYS A 46 12.77 -12.12 -3.99
C LYS A 46 12.34 -12.86 -5.25
N LYS A 47 13.07 -13.90 -5.63
CA LYS A 47 12.72 -14.72 -6.79
C LYS A 47 11.29 -15.25 -6.70
N GLU A 48 10.83 -15.61 -5.50
CA GLU A 48 9.49 -16.14 -5.24
C GLU A 48 8.38 -15.12 -5.49
N LEU A 49 8.71 -13.84 -5.60
CA LEU A 49 7.78 -12.75 -5.89
C LEU A 49 7.82 -12.34 -7.37
N SER A 50 8.59 -13.08 -8.18
CA SER A 50 8.79 -12.74 -9.59
C SER A 50 7.90 -13.57 -10.52
N GLN A 51 7.70 -13.03 -11.72
CA GLN A 51 7.09 -13.76 -12.82
C GLN A 51 8.18 -14.37 -13.71
N GLN A 52 7.82 -15.01 -14.82
CA GLN A 52 8.72 -15.80 -15.67
C GLN A 52 9.89 -15.02 -16.30
N HIS A 53 9.79 -13.70 -16.38
CA HIS A 53 10.87 -12.84 -16.91
C HIS A 53 11.78 -12.27 -15.82
N GLY A 54 11.56 -12.67 -14.57
CA GLY A 54 12.38 -12.20 -13.44
C GLY A 54 11.96 -10.85 -12.85
N TYR A 55 10.90 -10.24 -13.34
CA TYR A 55 10.35 -8.99 -12.79
C TYR A 55 9.39 -9.29 -11.63
N PHE A 56 9.14 -8.31 -10.78
CA PHE A 56 8.07 -8.44 -9.79
C PHE A 56 6.77 -8.83 -10.46
N HIS A 57 6.11 -9.84 -9.93
CA HIS A 57 4.80 -10.27 -10.40
C HIS A 57 3.78 -9.14 -10.18
N ALA A 58 2.90 -8.92 -11.17
CA ALA A 58 1.84 -7.91 -11.03
C ALA A 58 0.93 -8.15 -9.83
N GLY A 59 0.78 -9.41 -9.40
CA GLY A 59 0.03 -9.76 -8.20
C GLY A 59 0.62 -9.14 -6.93
N ILE A 60 1.96 -9.06 -6.83
CA ILE A 60 2.62 -8.41 -5.68
C ILE A 60 2.47 -6.89 -5.78
N ILE A 61 2.59 -6.34 -6.97
CA ILE A 61 2.38 -4.89 -7.18
C ILE A 61 0.96 -4.50 -6.75
N GLY A 62 -0.05 -5.27 -7.17
CA GLY A 62 -1.45 -5.04 -6.79
C GLY A 62 -1.68 -5.21 -5.29
N THR A 63 -1.03 -6.19 -4.67
CA THR A 63 -1.12 -6.41 -3.22
C THR A 63 -0.62 -5.19 -2.44
N LEU A 64 0.53 -4.64 -2.83
CA LEU A 64 1.08 -3.46 -2.16
C LEU A 64 0.19 -2.24 -2.35
N ALA A 65 -0.30 -2.03 -3.56
CA ALA A 65 -1.20 -0.92 -3.86
C ALA A 65 -2.49 -1.01 -3.04
N ASP A 66 -3.11 -2.18 -2.99
CA ASP A 66 -4.31 -2.43 -2.20
C ASP A 66 -4.05 -2.20 -0.70
N ASN A 67 -2.97 -2.77 -0.19
CA ASN A 67 -2.66 -2.69 1.23
C ASN A 67 -2.32 -1.27 1.68
N SER A 68 -1.48 -0.56 0.95
CA SER A 68 -1.14 0.83 1.28
C SER A 68 -2.36 1.75 1.19
N GLY A 69 -3.20 1.56 0.17
CA GLY A 69 -4.46 2.29 0.04
C GLY A 69 -5.42 2.04 1.19
N GLY A 70 -5.59 0.77 1.56
CA GLY A 70 -6.43 0.38 2.69
C GLY A 70 -5.96 1.01 4.00
N TYR A 71 -4.67 0.94 4.30
CA TYR A 71 -4.15 1.53 5.53
C TYR A 71 -4.14 3.05 5.51
N ALA A 72 -3.91 3.68 4.35
CA ALA A 72 -4.09 5.13 4.25
C ALA A 72 -5.52 5.55 4.64
N ALA A 73 -6.52 4.84 4.15
CA ALA A 73 -7.92 5.05 4.53
C ALA A 73 -8.15 4.77 6.01
N PHE A 74 -7.55 3.69 6.53
CA PHE A 74 -7.74 3.24 7.91
C PHE A 74 -7.20 4.26 8.93
N THR A 75 -6.20 5.07 8.56
CA THR A 75 -5.70 6.15 9.43
C THR A 75 -6.77 7.16 9.81
N LEU A 76 -7.82 7.29 8.99
CA LEU A 76 -8.88 8.30 9.18
C LEU A 76 -10.17 7.71 9.74
N MET A 77 -10.20 6.41 10.04
CA MET A 77 -11.38 5.72 10.53
C MET A 77 -11.46 5.72 12.06
N PRO A 78 -12.67 5.57 12.65
CA PRO A 78 -12.83 5.43 14.10
C PRO A 78 -12.06 4.22 14.65
N ALA A 79 -11.74 4.26 15.95
CA ALA A 79 -10.95 3.22 16.62
C ALA A 79 -11.59 1.82 16.53
N ASP A 80 -12.91 1.73 16.53
CA ASP A 80 -13.68 0.49 16.52
C ASP A 80 -14.06 0.02 15.11
N SER A 81 -13.46 0.62 14.08
CA SER A 81 -13.75 0.27 12.68
C SER A 81 -12.84 -0.85 12.15
N SER A 82 -13.26 -1.48 11.08
CA SER A 82 -12.45 -2.34 10.25
C SER A 82 -12.60 -1.91 8.80
N ILE A 83 -11.70 -2.36 7.94
CA ILE A 83 -11.68 -1.94 6.55
C ILE A 83 -11.66 -3.15 5.63
N LEU A 84 -12.40 -3.05 4.53
CA LEU A 84 -12.36 -4.03 3.44
C LEU A 84 -12.31 -3.28 2.12
N THR A 85 -11.49 -3.79 1.21
CA THR A 85 -11.42 -3.26 -0.14
C THR A 85 -12.67 -3.66 -0.92
N VAL A 86 -13.31 -2.68 -1.54
CA VAL A 86 -14.48 -2.91 -2.40
C VAL A 86 -14.03 -3.17 -3.84
N GLU A 87 -13.15 -2.32 -4.35
CA GLU A 87 -12.59 -2.47 -5.69
C GLU A 87 -11.31 -1.65 -5.81
N TYR A 88 -10.46 -2.01 -6.77
CA TYR A 88 -9.37 -1.16 -7.20
C TYR A 88 -9.10 -1.40 -8.68
N LYS A 89 -8.59 -0.38 -9.35
CA LYS A 89 -8.14 -0.46 -10.74
C LYS A 89 -6.63 -0.27 -10.76
N LEU A 90 -5.92 -1.20 -11.40
CA LEU A 90 -4.48 -1.19 -11.52
C LEU A 90 -4.07 -0.87 -12.95
N ASN A 91 -3.25 0.16 -13.13
CA ASN A 91 -2.65 0.50 -14.41
C ASN A 91 -1.16 0.21 -14.36
N LEU A 92 -0.73 -0.84 -15.05
CA LEU A 92 0.69 -1.22 -15.13
C LEU A 92 1.33 -0.42 -16.26
N MET A 93 2.19 0.54 -15.93
CA MET A 93 2.79 1.46 -16.90
C MET A 93 4.19 1.04 -17.35
N ALA A 94 4.87 0.19 -16.57
CA ALA A 94 6.21 -0.28 -16.85
C ALA A 94 6.44 -1.65 -16.19
N PRO A 95 7.40 -2.44 -16.71
CA PRO A 95 7.76 -3.71 -16.06
C PRO A 95 8.24 -3.51 -14.63
N GLY A 96 7.95 -4.48 -13.77
CA GLY A 96 8.37 -4.48 -12.36
C GLY A 96 9.85 -4.83 -12.19
N ASP A 97 10.74 -4.14 -12.89
CA ASP A 97 12.18 -4.41 -12.91
C ASP A 97 12.90 -3.54 -11.89
N GLY A 98 13.27 -4.13 -10.76
CA GLY A 98 13.94 -3.41 -9.69
C GLY A 98 14.22 -4.31 -8.49
N GLU A 99 14.88 -3.74 -7.48
CA GLU A 99 15.30 -4.46 -6.26
C GLU A 99 14.38 -4.19 -5.08
N LEU A 100 13.64 -3.09 -5.11
CA LEU A 100 12.73 -2.68 -4.05
C LEU A 100 11.44 -2.14 -4.66
N LEU A 101 10.33 -2.66 -4.19
CA LEU A 101 9.00 -2.18 -4.55
C LEU A 101 8.47 -1.31 -3.42
N ILE A 102 8.01 -0.11 -3.77
CA ILE A 102 7.52 0.87 -2.80
C ILE A 102 6.13 1.31 -3.23
N SER A 103 5.15 1.15 -2.35
CA SER A 103 3.80 1.66 -2.59
C SER A 103 3.52 2.82 -1.64
N ARG A 104 3.13 3.96 -2.20
CA ARG A 104 2.75 5.17 -1.48
C ARG A 104 1.30 5.48 -1.77
N ALA A 105 0.48 5.51 -0.76
CA ALA A 105 -0.94 5.76 -0.94
C ALA A 105 -1.40 7.00 -0.18
N GLN A 106 -2.24 7.78 -0.83
CA GLN A 106 -2.88 8.95 -0.23
C GLN A 106 -4.39 8.82 -0.34
N VAL A 107 -5.09 9.24 0.71
CA VAL A 107 -6.53 9.42 0.64
C VAL A 107 -6.84 10.62 -0.25
N ILE A 108 -7.68 10.41 -1.26
CA ILE A 108 -8.19 11.49 -2.12
C ILE A 108 -9.45 12.07 -1.51
N LYS A 109 -10.36 11.19 -1.10
CA LYS A 109 -11.66 11.59 -0.56
C LYS A 109 -12.06 10.63 0.57
N PRO A 110 -12.00 11.10 1.82
CA PRO A 110 -12.54 10.30 2.92
C PRO A 110 -14.07 10.31 2.88
N GLY A 111 -14.67 9.20 3.28
CA GLY A 111 -16.11 9.07 3.34
C GLY A 111 -16.53 8.22 4.52
N ARG A 112 -17.78 8.34 4.93
CA ARG A 112 -18.34 7.55 6.03
C ARG A 112 -18.44 6.07 5.69
N THR A 113 -18.80 5.77 4.44
CA THR A 113 -18.99 4.40 3.95
C THR A 113 -17.87 3.97 3.03
N LEU A 114 -17.43 4.86 2.13
CA LEU A 114 -16.37 4.59 1.16
C LEU A 114 -15.31 5.68 1.23
N THR A 115 -14.06 5.26 1.19
CA THR A 115 -12.92 6.16 1.09
C THR A 115 -12.17 5.86 -0.20
N ILE A 116 -11.84 6.91 -0.94
CA ILE A 116 -11.12 6.79 -2.21
C ILE A 116 -9.65 7.14 -1.97
N CYS A 117 -8.76 6.25 -2.39
CA CYS A 117 -7.32 6.39 -2.25
C CYS A 117 -6.63 6.30 -3.60
N ARG A 118 -5.44 6.90 -3.68
CA ARG A 118 -4.57 6.79 -4.84
C ARG A 118 -3.21 6.25 -4.39
N PRO A 119 -2.96 4.96 -4.55
CA PRO A 119 -1.62 4.41 -4.42
C PRO A 119 -0.80 4.65 -5.69
N GLU A 120 0.49 4.89 -5.50
CA GLU A 120 1.50 4.87 -6.55
C GLU A 120 2.52 3.83 -6.16
N VAL A 121 2.85 2.92 -7.08
CA VAL A 121 3.86 1.90 -6.84
C VAL A 121 5.09 2.22 -7.67
N LEU A 122 6.22 2.29 -6.99
CA LEU A 122 7.51 2.70 -7.51
C LEU A 122 8.50 1.55 -7.40
N LEU A 123 9.46 1.53 -8.29
CA LEU A 123 10.60 0.63 -8.24
C LEU A 123 11.88 1.40 -7.97
N SER A 124 12.73 0.85 -7.14
CA SER A 124 14.07 1.37 -6.91
C SER A 124 15.11 0.37 -7.43
N ARG A 125 15.97 0.81 -8.33
CA ARG A 125 17.19 0.10 -8.75
C ARG A 125 18.38 1.03 -8.63
N THR A 126 18.35 2.15 -9.37
CA THR A 126 19.33 3.23 -9.31
C THR A 126 18.64 4.59 -9.21
N GLY A 127 17.48 4.61 -8.58
CA GLY A 127 16.57 5.76 -8.48
C GLY A 127 15.13 5.29 -8.59
N PHE A 128 14.20 6.11 -8.10
CA PHE A 128 12.78 5.74 -8.10
C PHE A 128 12.18 5.88 -9.49
N ARG A 129 11.55 4.82 -10.00
CA ARG A 129 10.81 4.81 -11.25
C ARG A 129 9.36 4.42 -10.98
N PRO A 130 8.39 5.20 -11.44
CA PRO A 130 7.01 4.77 -11.33
C PRO A 130 6.76 3.55 -12.21
N CYS A 131 6.21 2.50 -11.64
CA CYS A 131 5.82 1.31 -12.39
C CYS A 131 4.31 1.13 -12.45
N VAL A 132 3.58 1.76 -11.55
CA VAL A 132 2.13 1.61 -11.48
C VAL A 132 1.51 2.91 -10.97
N GLN A 133 0.45 3.33 -11.63
CA GLN A 133 -0.42 4.36 -11.10
C GLN A 133 -1.82 3.78 -10.99
N LEU A 134 -2.40 3.87 -9.80
CA LEU A 134 -3.78 3.45 -9.56
C LEU A 134 -4.72 4.64 -9.68
N HIS A 135 -5.81 4.43 -10.32
CA HIS A 135 -6.91 5.39 -10.39
C HIS A 135 -8.17 4.80 -9.75
#